data_84265f307b4032592999a91262473ae1
#
_entry.id   84265f307b4032592999a91262473ae1
#
_cell.length_a   1.000
_cell.length_b   1.000
_cell.length_c   1.000
_cell.angle_alpha   90.00
_cell.angle_beta   90.00
_cell.angle_gamma   90.00
#
_symmetry.space_group_name_H-M   'P 1'
#
loop_
_entity.id
_entity.type
_entity.pdbx_description
1 polymer ?
#
loop_
_entity_poly.entity_id
_entity_poly.type
_entity_poly.pdbx_seq_one_letter_code
_entity_poly.pdbx_strand_id
1 'polypeptide(L)'
;VDRTELLGVLGEAAEAVADSLSNLADWGLAGTRPGQYRSDLVADEVAVAVLGAAGLGILSEESGFSEGALDKPLLAVLDPVDGSTNASRRIPWFATSICVLDEKGPLAALVVNQATRTRYEAVRGAGATRDGEPITPSQKETLKRSLVGLSGYPPQYLGWRQYRALGAAALDLCAVADGTLDGYIDCMRDAHGCWDYLGGLLVCTEAGAHVADAAGRELIVRDLTGRRTPVAAGNAALLAELLASRATWRL
;
A
#
# COMPACT_ATOMS: atom_id res chain seq x y z
N VAL A 1 15.69 4.03 -17.25
CA VAL A 1 14.62 5.02 -17.01
C VAL A 1 15.11 5.97 -15.92
N ASP A 2 14.99 7.27 -16.17
CA ASP A 2 15.29 8.28 -15.16
C ASP A 2 14.31 8.13 -14.00
N ARG A 3 14.85 8.07 -12.78
CA ARG A 3 14.06 7.86 -11.56
C ARG A 3 13.14 9.05 -11.26
N THR A 4 13.59 10.25 -11.58
CA THR A 4 12.82 11.50 -11.41
C THR A 4 11.65 11.56 -12.40
N GLU A 5 11.90 11.16 -13.64
CA GLU A 5 10.86 11.05 -14.66
C GLU A 5 9.80 10.01 -14.26
N LEU A 6 10.24 8.86 -13.74
CA LEU A 6 9.32 7.82 -13.28
C LEU A 6 8.42 8.32 -12.14
N LEU A 7 8.97 8.92 -11.10
CA LEU A 7 8.17 9.51 -10.00
C LEU A 7 7.24 10.63 -10.51
N GLY A 8 7.65 11.38 -11.53
CA GLY A 8 6.79 12.36 -12.20
C GLY A 8 5.54 11.72 -12.78
N VAL A 9 5.71 10.62 -13.55
CA VAL A 9 4.58 9.86 -14.14
C VAL A 9 3.65 9.32 -13.04
N LEU A 10 4.20 8.76 -11.94
CA LEU A 10 3.37 8.28 -10.83
C LEU A 10 2.60 9.43 -10.18
N GLY A 11 3.25 10.60 -10.06
CA GLY A 11 2.62 11.83 -9.56
C GLY A 11 1.46 12.27 -10.45
N GLU A 12 1.65 12.31 -11.77
CA GLU A 12 0.60 12.66 -12.74
C GLU A 12 -0.60 11.69 -12.63
N ALA A 13 -0.34 10.38 -12.49
CA ALA A 13 -1.41 9.41 -12.29
C ALA A 13 -2.20 9.65 -11.00
N ALA A 14 -1.52 9.92 -9.88
CA ALA A 14 -2.17 10.20 -8.59
C ALA A 14 -2.94 11.53 -8.59
N GLU A 15 -2.48 12.55 -9.33
CA GLU A 15 -3.23 13.81 -9.52
C GLU A 15 -4.47 13.59 -10.39
N ALA A 16 -4.37 12.82 -11.48
CA ALA A 16 -5.53 12.47 -12.29
C ALA A 16 -6.61 11.74 -11.47
N VAL A 17 -6.20 10.84 -10.56
CA VAL A 17 -7.11 10.21 -9.60
C VAL A 17 -7.76 11.25 -8.69
N ALA A 18 -6.98 12.17 -8.10
CA ALA A 18 -7.52 13.22 -7.24
C ALA A 18 -8.58 14.08 -7.96
N ASP A 19 -8.28 14.47 -9.19
CA ASP A 19 -9.21 15.25 -10.01
C ASP A 19 -10.49 14.47 -10.32
N SER A 20 -10.39 13.18 -10.65
CA SER A 20 -11.54 12.33 -10.89
C SER A 20 -12.42 12.17 -9.64
N LEU A 21 -11.80 11.96 -8.48
CA LEU A 21 -12.49 11.83 -7.19
C LEU A 21 -13.15 13.15 -6.76
N SER A 22 -12.51 14.30 -7.01
CA SER A 22 -13.07 15.62 -6.67
C SER A 22 -14.36 15.95 -7.42
N ASN A 23 -14.51 15.39 -8.61
CA ASN A 23 -15.67 15.57 -9.48
C ASN A 23 -16.73 14.46 -9.31
N LEU A 24 -16.47 13.46 -8.45
CA LEU A 24 -17.36 12.33 -8.27
C LEU A 24 -18.58 12.69 -7.43
N ALA A 25 -19.76 12.66 -8.05
CA ALA A 25 -21.03 12.99 -7.38
C ALA A 25 -21.58 11.85 -6.52
N ASP A 26 -21.34 10.60 -6.92
CA ASP A 26 -21.87 9.39 -6.26
C ASP A 26 -20.73 8.47 -5.84
N TRP A 27 -20.53 8.33 -4.53
CA TRP A 27 -19.51 7.50 -3.89
C TRP A 27 -20.03 6.11 -3.49
N GLY A 28 -21.22 5.73 -3.94
CA GLY A 28 -21.85 4.46 -3.62
C GLY A 28 -21.22 3.27 -4.36
N LEU A 29 -21.75 2.08 -4.07
CA LEU A 29 -21.35 0.86 -4.75
C LEU A 29 -21.62 0.94 -6.25
N ALA A 30 -20.68 0.45 -7.05
CA ALA A 30 -20.79 0.43 -8.52
C ALA A 30 -21.80 -0.63 -9.01
N GLY A 31 -21.96 -1.73 -8.28
CA GLY A 31 -22.84 -2.83 -8.63
C GLY A 31 -22.26 -3.80 -9.67
N THR A 32 -21.01 -3.61 -10.09
CA THR A 32 -20.32 -4.49 -11.07
C THR A 32 -19.75 -5.73 -10.42
N ARG A 33 -19.20 -5.60 -9.20
CA ARG A 33 -18.78 -6.72 -8.34
C ARG A 33 -19.03 -6.38 -6.86
N PRO A 34 -19.13 -7.38 -5.97
CA PRO A 34 -19.31 -7.13 -4.54
C PRO A 34 -18.17 -6.26 -3.96
N GLY A 35 -18.53 -5.23 -3.20
CA GLY A 35 -17.57 -4.36 -2.51
C GLY A 35 -16.93 -3.26 -3.36
N GLN A 36 -17.11 -3.25 -4.69
CA GLN A 36 -16.55 -2.23 -5.58
C GLN A 36 -17.38 -0.94 -5.54
N TYR A 37 -16.72 0.17 -5.36
CA TYR A 37 -17.33 1.50 -5.37
C TYR A 37 -17.13 2.18 -6.73
N ARG A 38 -17.93 3.23 -7.00
CA ARG A 38 -17.75 4.04 -8.23
C ARG A 38 -16.45 4.83 -8.23
N SER A 39 -15.95 5.20 -7.04
CA SER A 39 -14.62 5.80 -6.87
C SER A 39 -13.51 4.94 -7.46
N ASP A 40 -13.58 3.64 -7.26
CA ASP A 40 -12.55 2.69 -7.70
C ASP A 40 -12.47 2.66 -9.23
N LEU A 41 -13.64 2.61 -9.89
CA LEU A 41 -13.72 2.56 -11.35
C LEU A 41 -13.22 3.83 -12.03
N VAL A 42 -13.64 5.00 -11.54
CA VAL A 42 -13.22 6.27 -12.16
C VAL A 42 -11.74 6.57 -11.89
N ALA A 43 -11.24 6.18 -10.72
CA ALA A 43 -9.84 6.31 -10.38
C ALA A 43 -8.96 5.36 -11.21
N ASP A 44 -9.40 4.12 -11.40
CA ASP A 44 -8.71 3.12 -12.22
C ASP A 44 -8.58 3.61 -13.67
N GLU A 45 -9.66 4.05 -14.28
CA GLU A 45 -9.70 4.50 -15.67
C GLU A 45 -8.65 5.59 -15.95
N VAL A 46 -8.57 6.61 -15.09
CA VAL A 46 -7.64 7.73 -15.30
C VAL A 46 -6.20 7.36 -14.98
N ALA A 47 -5.96 6.57 -13.92
CA ALA A 47 -4.61 6.15 -13.56
C ALA A 47 -4.02 5.21 -14.62
N VAL A 48 -4.80 4.23 -15.09
CA VAL A 48 -4.40 3.30 -16.16
C VAL A 48 -4.08 4.05 -17.46
N ALA A 49 -4.88 5.08 -17.80
CA ALA A 49 -4.62 5.89 -19.00
C ALA A 49 -3.26 6.62 -18.92
N VAL A 50 -2.95 7.26 -17.78
CA VAL A 50 -1.67 7.97 -17.58
C VAL A 50 -0.49 6.99 -17.60
N LEU A 51 -0.54 5.92 -16.81
CA LEU A 51 0.52 4.94 -16.72
C LEU A 51 0.76 4.21 -18.07
N GLY A 52 -0.31 3.90 -18.78
CA GLY A 52 -0.26 3.29 -20.12
C GLY A 52 0.35 4.21 -21.18
N ALA A 53 0.01 5.50 -21.17
CA ALA A 53 0.60 6.50 -22.05
C ALA A 53 2.11 6.65 -21.83
N ALA A 54 2.59 6.44 -20.60
CA ALA A 54 4.02 6.39 -20.27
C ALA A 54 4.71 5.06 -20.68
N GLY A 55 3.99 4.13 -21.30
CA GLY A 55 4.52 2.86 -21.80
C GLY A 55 4.72 1.78 -20.76
N LEU A 56 4.20 1.93 -19.54
CA LEU A 56 4.25 0.92 -18.50
C LEU A 56 3.30 -0.24 -18.80
N GLY A 57 3.66 -1.47 -18.41
CA GLY A 57 2.69 -2.53 -18.16
C GLY A 57 1.95 -2.23 -16.87
N ILE A 58 0.68 -2.65 -16.76
CA ILE A 58 -0.14 -2.33 -15.59
C ILE A 58 -0.74 -3.60 -15.04
N LEU A 59 -0.73 -3.74 -13.72
CA LEU A 59 -1.50 -4.69 -12.93
C LEU A 59 -2.32 -3.88 -11.93
N SER A 60 -3.60 -3.68 -12.21
CA SER A 60 -4.53 -2.97 -11.33
C SER A 60 -5.41 -3.92 -10.55
N GLU A 61 -5.81 -3.54 -9.34
CA GLU A 61 -6.86 -4.22 -8.57
C GLU A 61 -8.17 -4.31 -9.34
N GLU A 62 -8.52 -3.24 -10.05
CA GLU A 62 -9.84 -3.07 -10.65
C GLU A 62 -9.93 -3.67 -12.05
N SER A 63 -9.02 -3.32 -12.93
CA SER A 63 -9.03 -3.74 -14.34
C SER A 63 -8.11 -4.91 -14.65
N GLY A 64 -7.30 -5.38 -13.69
CA GLY A 64 -6.36 -6.48 -13.90
C GLY A 64 -5.14 -6.09 -14.73
N PHE A 65 -4.65 -7.02 -15.56
CA PHE A 65 -3.52 -6.75 -16.44
C PHE A 65 -3.93 -5.96 -17.68
N SER A 66 -3.18 -4.90 -17.99
CA SER A 66 -3.28 -4.27 -19.30
C SER A 66 -2.74 -5.20 -20.40
N GLU A 67 -3.14 -4.96 -21.65
CA GLU A 67 -2.67 -5.77 -22.79
C GLU A 67 -1.15 -5.74 -22.91
N GLY A 68 -0.51 -6.91 -23.00
CA GLY A 68 0.94 -7.04 -23.08
C GLY A 68 1.70 -6.55 -21.84
N ALA A 69 1.06 -6.41 -20.69
CA ALA A 69 1.68 -5.87 -19.48
C ALA A 69 2.96 -6.59 -19.05
N LEU A 70 2.98 -7.91 -19.17
CA LEU A 70 4.12 -8.73 -18.75
C LEU A 70 5.28 -8.72 -19.78
N ASP A 71 5.06 -8.22 -20.99
CA ASP A 71 6.08 -8.05 -22.01
C ASP A 71 6.83 -6.71 -21.89
N LYS A 72 6.33 -5.81 -21.00
CA LYS A 72 6.96 -4.52 -20.74
C LYS A 72 8.11 -4.67 -19.75
N PRO A 73 9.18 -3.86 -19.88
CA PRO A 73 10.32 -3.90 -18.97
C PRO A 73 9.96 -3.43 -17.54
N LEU A 74 8.92 -2.61 -17.41
CA LEU A 74 8.41 -2.09 -16.15
C LEU A 74 6.93 -2.39 -16.01
N LEU A 75 6.55 -2.86 -14.81
CA LEU A 75 5.17 -3.19 -14.44
C LEU A 75 4.73 -2.29 -13.28
N ALA A 76 3.76 -1.42 -13.52
CA ALA A 76 3.09 -0.66 -12.48
C ALA A 76 2.01 -1.54 -11.82
N VAL A 77 2.12 -1.76 -10.51
CA VAL A 77 1.11 -2.41 -9.67
C VAL A 77 0.32 -1.30 -8.99
N LEU A 78 -0.98 -1.26 -9.24
CA LEU A 78 -1.86 -0.15 -8.90
C LEU A 78 -3.01 -0.60 -8.02
N ASP A 79 -3.18 0.07 -6.89
CA ASP A 79 -4.45 0.22 -6.19
C ASP A 79 -4.93 1.67 -6.39
N PRO A 80 -5.97 1.91 -7.17
CA PRO A 80 -6.43 3.26 -7.42
C PRO A 80 -7.02 3.94 -6.18
N VAL A 81 -7.70 3.18 -5.30
CA VAL A 81 -8.29 3.69 -4.05
C VAL A 81 -8.21 2.65 -2.92
N ASP A 82 -7.01 2.42 -2.36
CA ASP A 82 -6.88 1.65 -1.11
C ASP A 82 -7.69 2.30 0.01
N GLY A 83 -8.64 1.57 0.58
CA GLY A 83 -9.57 2.08 1.56
C GLY A 83 -10.84 2.69 0.96
N SER A 84 -11.40 2.14 -0.13
CA SER A 84 -12.61 2.64 -0.82
C SER A 84 -13.81 2.81 0.10
N THR A 85 -13.96 1.96 1.13
CA THR A 85 -14.99 2.14 2.17
C THR A 85 -14.77 3.42 2.96
N ASN A 86 -13.53 3.76 3.33
CA ASN A 86 -13.19 5.01 4.00
C ASN A 86 -13.52 6.19 3.09
N ALA A 87 -13.09 6.14 1.83
CA ALA A 87 -13.38 7.16 0.83
C ALA A 87 -14.89 7.43 0.72
N SER A 88 -15.70 6.37 0.57
CA SER A 88 -17.16 6.48 0.47
C SER A 88 -17.82 7.07 1.73
N ARG A 89 -17.17 6.96 2.88
CA ARG A 89 -17.63 7.48 4.18
C ARG A 89 -16.97 8.79 4.58
N ARG A 90 -16.09 9.33 3.73
CA ARG A 90 -15.29 10.55 3.98
C ARG A 90 -14.41 10.45 5.23
N ILE A 91 -13.94 9.23 5.53
CA ILE A 91 -12.90 9.01 6.52
C ILE A 91 -11.57 9.34 5.83
N PRO A 92 -10.75 10.27 6.34
CA PRO A 92 -9.58 10.82 5.63
C PRO A 92 -8.37 9.88 5.65
N TRP A 93 -8.58 8.59 5.38
CA TRP A 93 -7.58 7.54 5.36
C TRP A 93 -7.85 6.57 4.22
N PHE A 94 -7.53 7.01 3.00
CA PHE A 94 -7.60 6.24 1.75
C PHE A 94 -6.58 6.79 0.77
N ALA A 95 -6.03 5.94 -0.09
CA ALA A 95 -4.90 6.31 -0.92
C ALA A 95 -4.95 5.75 -2.33
N THR A 96 -4.26 6.42 -3.24
CA THR A 96 -3.75 5.81 -4.46
C THR A 96 -2.36 5.24 -4.17
N SER A 97 -2.16 3.96 -4.44
CA SER A 97 -0.91 3.24 -4.23
C SER A 97 -0.38 2.70 -5.55
N ILE A 98 0.82 3.12 -5.95
CA ILE A 98 1.47 2.69 -7.18
C ILE A 98 2.87 2.20 -6.87
N CYS A 99 3.19 0.97 -7.27
CA CYS A 99 4.54 0.41 -7.18
C CYS A 99 5.01 -0.05 -8.55
N VAL A 100 6.10 0.50 -9.05
CA VAL A 100 6.70 0.04 -10.31
C VAL A 100 7.73 -1.02 -10.03
N LEU A 101 7.60 -2.14 -10.71
CA LEU A 101 8.51 -3.28 -10.66
C LEU A 101 9.36 -3.35 -11.93
N ASP A 102 10.64 -3.65 -11.78
CA ASP A 102 11.50 -4.19 -12.84
C ASP A 102 11.80 -5.68 -12.59
N GLU A 103 12.71 -6.27 -13.34
CA GLU A 103 13.13 -7.68 -13.17
C GLU A 103 13.70 -7.99 -11.78
N LYS A 104 14.23 -6.98 -11.06
CA LYS A 104 14.82 -7.10 -9.71
C LYS A 104 13.80 -6.87 -8.58
N GLY A 105 12.55 -6.54 -8.89
CA GLY A 105 11.48 -6.26 -7.93
C GLY A 105 11.08 -4.78 -7.85
N PRO A 106 10.57 -4.29 -6.72
CA PRO A 106 10.17 -2.90 -6.55
C PRO A 106 11.28 -1.91 -6.89
N LEU A 107 11.00 -0.97 -7.81
CA LEU A 107 11.94 0.04 -8.29
C LEU A 107 11.59 1.43 -7.77
N ALA A 108 10.33 1.82 -7.89
CA ALA A 108 9.82 3.10 -7.43
C ALA A 108 8.39 2.93 -6.89
N ALA A 109 8.01 3.71 -5.90
CA ALA A 109 6.67 3.72 -5.35
C ALA A 109 6.21 5.12 -5.02
N LEU A 110 4.91 5.33 -5.18
CA LEU A 110 4.17 6.49 -4.73
C LEU A 110 2.90 6.02 -4.02
N VAL A 111 2.70 6.49 -2.79
CA VAL A 111 1.45 6.32 -2.05
C VAL A 111 0.95 7.71 -1.65
N VAL A 112 -0.22 8.09 -2.14
CA VAL A 112 -0.81 9.41 -1.86
C VAL A 112 -2.10 9.25 -1.08
N ASN A 113 -2.15 9.78 0.15
CA ASN A 113 -3.42 9.92 0.86
C ASN A 113 -4.28 10.95 0.11
N GLN A 114 -5.34 10.51 -0.54
CA GLN A 114 -6.17 11.35 -1.39
C GLN A 114 -7.02 12.38 -0.61
N ALA A 115 -7.23 12.15 0.69
CA ALA A 115 -7.95 13.10 1.53
C ALA A 115 -7.07 14.26 2.05
N THR A 116 -5.82 13.96 2.42
CA THR A 116 -4.90 14.95 3.02
C THR A 116 -3.83 15.46 2.05
N ARG A 117 -3.70 14.82 0.90
CA ARG A 117 -2.66 15.06 -0.13
C ARG A 117 -1.24 14.74 0.33
N THR A 118 -1.08 14.10 1.50
CA THR A 118 0.22 13.60 1.95
C THR A 118 0.76 12.55 0.99
N ARG A 119 2.02 12.72 0.57
CA ARG A 119 2.72 11.86 -0.41
C ARG A 119 3.85 11.11 0.25
N TYR A 120 3.90 9.81 0.03
CA TYR A 120 5.04 8.96 0.36
C TYR A 120 5.68 8.48 -0.94
N GLU A 121 6.98 8.73 -1.08
CA GLU A 121 7.75 8.38 -2.26
C GLU A 121 8.95 7.54 -1.85
N ALA A 122 9.26 6.53 -2.66
CA ALA A 122 10.46 5.72 -2.47
C ALA A 122 11.04 5.28 -3.81
N VAL A 123 12.36 5.23 -3.89
CA VAL A 123 13.08 4.67 -5.03
C VAL A 123 14.17 3.76 -4.50
N ARG A 124 14.26 2.56 -5.04
CA ARG A 124 15.25 1.55 -4.61
C ARG A 124 16.65 2.14 -4.54
N GLY A 125 17.24 2.08 -3.33
CA GLY A 125 18.58 2.59 -3.01
C GLY A 125 18.69 4.11 -2.94
N ALA A 126 17.57 4.84 -2.86
CA ALA A 126 17.57 6.32 -2.73
C ALA A 126 16.85 6.82 -1.46
N GLY A 127 16.30 5.90 -0.66
CA GLY A 127 15.55 6.23 0.53
C GLY A 127 14.07 6.49 0.27
N ALA A 128 13.35 6.87 1.32
CA ALA A 128 11.94 7.21 1.28
C ALA A 128 11.68 8.60 1.86
N THR A 129 10.66 9.27 1.33
CA THR A 129 10.26 10.61 1.78
C THR A 129 8.76 10.68 2.05
N ARG A 130 8.37 11.62 2.91
CA ARG A 130 7.01 12.09 3.09
C ARG A 130 6.97 13.58 2.77
N ASP A 131 6.17 13.97 1.78
CA ASP A 131 6.06 15.35 1.32
C ASP A 131 7.43 15.98 0.98
N GLY A 132 8.35 15.15 0.41
CA GLY A 132 9.72 15.53 0.04
C GLY A 132 10.75 15.45 1.18
N GLU A 133 10.33 15.28 2.43
CA GLU A 133 11.24 15.18 3.58
C GLU A 133 11.58 13.71 3.88
N PRO A 134 12.88 13.39 4.13
CA PRO A 134 13.28 12.03 4.49
C PRO A 134 12.56 11.51 5.74
N ILE A 135 12.17 10.24 5.73
CA ILE A 135 11.48 9.59 6.84
C ILE A 135 12.31 8.48 7.46
N THR A 136 12.04 8.20 8.73
CA THR A 136 12.66 7.11 9.49
C THR A 136 11.63 6.44 10.39
N PRO A 137 11.68 5.10 10.53
CA PRO A 137 10.73 4.37 11.34
C PRO A 137 11.01 4.50 12.85
N SER A 138 10.02 4.12 13.64
CA SER A 138 10.13 4.03 15.09
C SER A 138 11.17 3.00 15.52
N GLN A 139 11.90 3.30 16.60
CA GLN A 139 12.90 2.40 17.19
C GLN A 139 12.37 1.61 18.40
N LYS A 140 11.05 1.54 18.60
CA LYS A 140 10.48 0.72 19.68
C LYS A 140 10.60 -0.77 19.37
N GLU A 141 11.18 -1.51 20.30
CA GLU A 141 11.55 -2.91 20.11
C GLU A 141 10.53 -3.90 20.70
N THR A 142 9.55 -3.42 21.48
CA THR A 142 8.63 -4.32 22.18
C THR A 142 7.17 -3.94 21.94
N LEU A 143 6.34 -4.95 21.73
CA LEU A 143 4.90 -4.81 21.49
C LEU A 143 4.17 -4.06 22.61
N LYS A 144 4.54 -4.35 23.87
CA LYS A 144 3.98 -3.70 25.07
C LYS A 144 4.12 -2.18 25.09
N ARG A 145 5.06 -1.62 24.34
CA ARG A 145 5.30 -0.17 24.25
C ARG A 145 4.80 0.43 22.95
N SER A 146 4.28 -0.40 22.05
CA SER A 146 4.01 -0.02 20.66
C SER A 146 2.57 0.39 20.41
N LEU A 147 2.41 1.32 19.48
CA LEU A 147 1.18 1.66 18.78
C LEU A 147 1.14 0.88 17.47
N VAL A 148 0.19 -0.04 17.31
CA VAL A 148 0.11 -0.97 16.18
C VAL A 148 -1.10 -0.67 15.29
N GLY A 149 -0.89 -0.61 13.97
CA GLY A 149 -1.95 -0.63 12.98
C GLY A 149 -2.52 -2.04 12.82
N LEU A 150 -3.84 -2.17 12.68
CA LEU A 150 -4.50 -3.45 12.47
C LEU A 150 -5.37 -3.39 11.22
N SER A 151 -5.23 -4.37 10.35
CA SER A 151 -6.20 -4.69 9.31
C SER A 151 -7.02 -5.89 9.72
N GLY A 152 -8.35 -5.79 9.64
CA GLY A 152 -9.26 -6.85 10.07
C GLY A 152 -9.39 -6.98 11.58
N TYR A 153 -9.87 -8.14 12.02
CA TYR A 153 -10.22 -8.41 13.41
C TYR A 153 -9.18 -9.31 14.09
N PRO A 154 -8.49 -8.83 15.12
CA PRO A 154 -7.59 -9.69 15.88
C PRO A 154 -8.41 -10.67 16.74
N PRO A 155 -8.14 -12.00 16.65
CA PRO A 155 -8.87 -12.99 17.45
C PRO A 155 -8.56 -12.91 18.94
N GLN A 156 -7.43 -12.28 19.29
CA GLN A 156 -7.04 -12.02 20.68
C GLN A 156 -6.13 -10.80 20.77
N TYR A 157 -6.08 -10.20 21.95
CA TYR A 157 -5.13 -9.15 22.28
C TYR A 157 -3.70 -9.72 22.43
N LEU A 158 -2.73 -9.13 21.74
CA LEU A 158 -1.33 -9.59 21.74
C LEU A 158 -0.41 -8.82 22.71
N GLY A 159 -0.94 -7.84 23.44
CA GLY A 159 -0.14 -7.10 24.43
C GLY A 159 0.39 -5.73 23.95
N TRP A 160 -0.04 -5.21 22.81
CA TRP A 160 0.32 -3.86 22.36
C TRP A 160 -0.18 -2.79 23.35
N ARG A 161 0.52 -1.64 23.38
CA ARG A 161 0.10 -0.53 24.24
C ARG A 161 -1.20 0.11 23.76
N GLN A 162 -1.29 0.35 22.44
CA GLN A 162 -2.46 0.89 21.75
C GLN A 162 -2.54 0.31 20.34
N TYR A 163 -3.71 0.42 19.72
CA TYR A 163 -3.87 0.04 18.32
C TYR A 163 -4.73 1.05 17.57
N ARG A 164 -4.64 0.99 16.24
CA ARG A 164 -5.52 1.68 15.29
C ARG A 164 -5.94 0.70 14.20
N ALA A 165 -7.22 0.71 13.84
CA ALA A 165 -7.74 0.04 12.65
C ALA A 165 -8.16 1.14 11.69
N LEU A 166 -7.26 1.54 10.81
CA LEU A 166 -7.43 2.72 9.96
C LEU A 166 -8.05 2.37 8.61
N GLY A 167 -7.79 1.18 8.06
CA GLY A 167 -8.53 0.62 6.94
C GLY A 167 -8.01 0.97 5.54
N ALA A 168 -6.70 1.28 5.42
CA ALA A 168 -6.00 1.41 4.15
C ALA A 168 -4.57 0.87 4.35
N ALA A 169 -4.30 -0.32 3.79
CA ALA A 169 -3.07 -1.06 4.09
C ALA A 169 -1.81 -0.34 3.57
N ALA A 170 -1.88 0.29 2.40
CA ALA A 170 -0.76 1.05 1.85
C ALA A 170 -0.37 2.22 2.77
N LEU A 171 -1.35 2.97 3.31
CA LEU A 171 -1.10 4.06 4.25
C LEU A 171 -0.63 3.55 5.61
N ASP A 172 -1.17 2.43 6.09
CA ASP A 172 -0.77 1.85 7.36
C ASP A 172 0.71 1.43 7.33
N LEU A 173 1.18 0.88 6.20
CA LEU A 173 2.59 0.59 5.97
C LEU A 173 3.44 1.86 5.88
N CYS A 174 2.98 2.89 5.18
CA CYS A 174 3.67 4.18 5.13
C CYS A 174 3.75 4.83 6.52
N ALA A 175 2.72 4.68 7.36
CA ALA A 175 2.72 5.15 8.75
C ALA A 175 3.72 4.37 9.63
N VAL A 176 4.05 3.12 9.30
CA VAL A 176 5.17 2.41 9.93
C VAL A 176 6.50 2.97 9.44
N ALA A 177 6.62 3.28 8.16
CA ALA A 177 7.85 3.81 7.57
C ALA A 177 8.24 5.18 8.12
N ASP A 178 7.26 6.04 8.46
CA ASP A 178 7.53 7.38 9.04
C ASP A 178 7.49 7.42 10.57
N GLY A 179 7.29 6.26 11.23
CA GLY A 179 7.25 6.14 12.68
C GLY A 179 5.96 6.63 13.35
N THR A 180 4.93 6.99 12.59
CA THR A 180 3.59 7.32 13.11
C THR A 180 2.96 6.09 13.79
N LEU A 181 3.13 4.91 13.21
CA LEU A 181 2.87 3.61 13.82
C LEU A 181 4.21 2.91 14.11
N ASP A 182 4.27 2.14 15.19
CA ASP A 182 5.46 1.35 15.51
C ASP A 182 5.48 0.01 14.74
N GLY A 183 4.30 -0.50 14.40
CA GLY A 183 4.12 -1.73 13.63
C GLY A 183 2.72 -1.83 13.02
N TYR A 184 2.54 -2.83 12.17
CA TYR A 184 1.28 -3.17 11.50
C TYR A 184 1.09 -4.68 11.44
N ILE A 185 -0.13 -5.14 11.65
CA ILE A 185 -0.52 -6.56 11.54
C ILE A 185 -1.77 -6.67 10.68
N ASP A 186 -1.68 -7.44 9.59
CA ASP A 186 -2.88 -7.99 8.96
C ASP A 186 -3.40 -9.16 9.80
N CYS A 187 -4.59 -9.00 10.37
CA CYS A 187 -5.25 -10.00 11.21
C CYS A 187 -5.95 -11.09 10.40
N MET A 188 -6.21 -10.83 9.12
CA MET A 188 -6.85 -11.77 8.22
C MET A 188 -5.82 -12.61 7.49
N ARG A 189 -6.15 -13.86 7.21
CA ARG A 189 -5.27 -14.71 6.42
C ARG A 189 -5.52 -14.49 4.93
N ASP A 190 -4.44 -14.27 4.17
CA ASP A 190 -4.47 -14.16 2.70
C ASP A 190 -5.50 -13.14 2.19
N ALA A 191 -5.56 -11.96 2.87
CA ALA A 191 -6.54 -10.92 2.55
C ALA A 191 -6.06 -9.94 1.47
N HIS A 192 -4.74 -9.64 1.43
CA HIS A 192 -4.21 -8.57 0.60
C HIS A 192 -3.67 -9.07 -0.75
N GLY A 193 -4.07 -8.41 -1.85
CA GLY A 193 -3.41 -8.47 -3.15
C GLY A 193 -2.10 -7.71 -3.15
N CYS A 194 -1.28 -7.87 -4.18
CA CYS A 194 0.01 -7.19 -4.26
C CYS A 194 -0.11 -5.66 -4.35
N TRP A 195 -1.20 -5.16 -4.88
CA TRP A 195 -1.52 -3.74 -4.99
C TRP A 195 -1.75 -3.05 -3.65
N ASP A 196 -2.30 -3.77 -2.65
CA ASP A 196 -2.56 -3.23 -1.30
C ASP A 196 -1.27 -2.90 -0.55
N TYR A 197 -0.16 -3.60 -0.84
CA TYR A 197 1.02 -3.49 0.02
C TYR A 197 2.35 -3.19 -0.68
N LEU A 198 2.52 -3.42 -1.99
CA LEU A 198 3.84 -3.25 -2.64
C LEU A 198 4.35 -1.81 -2.62
N GLY A 199 3.45 -0.81 -2.72
CA GLY A 199 3.81 0.60 -2.56
C GLY A 199 4.38 0.87 -1.17
N GLY A 200 3.61 0.52 -0.13
CA GLY A 200 4.03 0.65 1.26
C GLY A 200 5.25 -0.22 1.63
N LEU A 201 5.40 -1.40 1.01
CA LEU A 201 6.58 -2.27 1.18
C LEU A 201 7.86 -1.56 0.75
N LEU A 202 7.88 -0.93 -0.44
CA LEU A 202 9.08 -0.22 -0.88
C LEU A 202 9.34 1.00 0.01
N VAL A 203 8.31 1.77 0.37
CA VAL A 203 8.46 2.91 1.30
C VAL A 203 9.04 2.45 2.63
N CYS A 204 8.54 1.36 3.22
CA CYS A 204 9.09 0.77 4.45
C CYS A 204 10.55 0.37 4.28
N THR A 205 10.87 -0.38 3.23
CA THR A 205 12.22 -0.90 2.99
C THR A 205 13.24 0.24 2.84
N GLU A 206 12.90 1.24 2.06
CA GLU A 206 13.77 2.39 1.80
C GLU A 206 13.89 3.34 3.00
N ALA A 207 12.88 3.39 3.88
CA ALA A 207 12.96 4.10 5.16
C ALA A 207 13.77 3.34 6.24
N GLY A 208 14.04 2.03 6.04
CA GLY A 208 14.72 1.17 7.00
C GLY A 208 13.77 0.42 7.95
N ALA A 209 12.47 0.42 7.68
CA ALA A 209 11.51 -0.47 8.32
C ALA A 209 11.53 -1.88 7.71
N HIS A 210 10.89 -2.83 8.37
CA HIS A 210 10.88 -4.24 7.99
C HIS A 210 9.45 -4.71 7.72
N VAL A 211 9.26 -5.44 6.63
CA VAL A 211 7.97 -6.04 6.25
C VAL A 211 8.18 -7.52 5.92
N ALA A 212 7.27 -8.37 6.37
CA ALA A 212 7.26 -9.80 6.05
C ALA A 212 5.83 -10.31 5.83
N ASP A 213 5.70 -11.40 5.09
CA ASP A 213 4.45 -12.17 5.08
C ASP A 213 4.35 -13.03 6.35
N ALA A 214 3.21 -13.03 7.01
CA ALA A 214 3.02 -13.81 8.25
C ALA A 214 3.22 -15.32 8.08
N ALA A 215 3.09 -15.84 6.85
CA ALA A 215 3.38 -17.24 6.50
C ALA A 215 4.82 -17.44 5.96
N GLY A 216 5.67 -16.42 5.97
CA GLY A 216 7.06 -16.49 5.54
C GLY A 216 7.26 -16.62 4.03
N ARG A 217 6.26 -16.25 3.22
CA ARG A 217 6.33 -16.29 1.75
C ARG A 217 6.91 -14.98 1.19
N GLU A 218 7.41 -15.06 -0.04
CA GLU A 218 7.81 -13.85 -0.79
C GLU A 218 6.64 -12.89 -0.95
N LEU A 219 6.90 -11.60 -0.66
CA LEU A 219 5.91 -10.52 -0.81
C LEU A 219 5.81 -10.00 -2.25
N ILE A 220 6.88 -10.17 -3.06
CA ILE A 220 6.86 -9.68 -4.44
C ILE A 220 6.11 -10.68 -5.31
N VAL A 221 4.87 -10.31 -5.64
CA VAL A 221 3.95 -11.11 -6.44
C VAL A 221 3.52 -10.29 -7.66
N ARG A 222 3.45 -10.93 -8.83
CA ARG A 222 3.06 -10.33 -10.11
C ARG A 222 1.88 -11.08 -10.71
N ASP A 223 0.87 -11.38 -9.92
CA ASP A 223 -0.33 -12.07 -10.37
C ASP A 223 -1.59 -11.56 -9.66
N LEU A 224 -2.74 -11.74 -10.29
CA LEU A 224 -4.05 -11.29 -9.80
C LEU A 224 -4.60 -12.12 -8.62
N THR A 225 -4.09 -13.31 -8.43
CA THR A 225 -4.66 -14.29 -7.48
C THR A 225 -3.86 -14.42 -6.19
N GLY A 226 -2.59 -14.03 -6.25
CA GLY A 226 -1.66 -14.10 -5.12
C GLY A 226 -2.13 -13.22 -3.97
N ARG A 227 -2.29 -13.84 -2.81
CA ARG A 227 -2.67 -13.13 -1.58
C ARG A 227 -1.61 -13.30 -0.51
N ARG A 228 -1.42 -12.26 0.28
CA ARG A 228 -0.45 -12.21 1.38
C ARG A 228 -1.09 -11.70 2.65
N THR A 229 -0.32 -11.82 3.71
CA THR A 229 -0.69 -11.39 5.06
C THR A 229 0.46 -10.54 5.60
N PRO A 230 0.57 -9.27 5.19
CA PRO A 230 1.71 -8.44 5.56
C PRO A 230 1.71 -8.10 7.06
N VAL A 231 2.91 -8.13 7.63
CA VAL A 231 3.24 -7.66 8.98
C VAL A 231 4.44 -6.74 8.84
N ALA A 232 4.39 -5.55 9.44
CA ALA A 232 5.47 -4.58 9.38
C ALA A 232 5.85 -4.04 10.76
N ALA A 233 7.11 -3.63 10.90
CA ALA A 233 7.58 -2.95 12.11
C ALA A 233 8.74 -2.01 11.79
N GLY A 234 8.93 -1.00 12.64
CA GLY A 234 10.02 -0.05 12.52
C GLY A 234 11.42 -0.66 12.66
N ASN A 235 11.53 -1.85 13.28
CA ASN A 235 12.79 -2.57 13.39
C ASN A 235 12.60 -4.09 13.46
N ALA A 236 13.67 -4.84 13.27
CA ALA A 236 13.64 -6.30 13.19
C ALA A 236 13.19 -6.98 14.50
N ALA A 237 13.51 -6.40 15.66
CA ALA A 237 13.13 -6.98 16.94
C ALA A 237 11.62 -6.96 17.15
N LEU A 238 10.98 -5.82 16.87
CA LEU A 238 9.52 -5.70 16.95
C LEU A 238 8.83 -6.55 15.89
N LEU A 239 9.37 -6.62 14.66
CA LEU A 239 8.81 -7.51 13.62
C LEU A 239 8.81 -8.97 14.07
N ALA A 240 9.93 -9.44 14.64
CA ALA A 240 10.03 -10.82 15.16
C ALA A 240 8.99 -11.08 16.26
N GLU A 241 8.80 -10.14 17.20
CA GLU A 241 7.79 -10.25 18.26
C GLU A 241 6.35 -10.27 17.67
N LEU A 242 6.06 -9.42 16.70
CA LEU A 242 4.75 -9.37 16.03
C LEU A 242 4.45 -10.70 15.30
N LEU A 243 5.40 -11.22 14.53
CA LEU A 243 5.25 -12.49 13.81
C LEU A 243 5.07 -13.67 14.78
N ALA A 244 5.88 -13.75 15.83
CA ALA A 244 5.77 -14.80 16.85
C ALA A 244 4.41 -14.74 17.58
N SER A 245 3.98 -13.54 17.94
CA SER A 245 2.70 -13.33 18.62
C SER A 245 1.52 -13.69 17.71
N ARG A 246 1.56 -13.25 16.43
CA ARG A 246 0.52 -13.57 15.44
C ARG A 246 0.44 -15.08 15.15
N ALA A 247 1.56 -15.79 15.14
CA ALA A 247 1.60 -17.24 14.93
C ALA A 247 0.82 -18.02 16.01
N THR A 248 0.50 -17.40 17.16
CA THR A 248 -0.34 -18.02 18.20
C THR A 248 -1.83 -18.05 17.85
N TRP A 249 -2.24 -17.27 16.86
CA TRP A 249 -3.64 -17.23 16.43
C TRP A 249 -4.02 -18.51 15.69
N ARG A 250 -5.12 -19.09 16.09
CA ARG A 250 -5.76 -20.22 15.39
C ARG A 250 -6.78 -19.60 14.40
N LEU A 251 -6.30 -19.29 13.19
CA LEU A 251 -7.11 -18.75 12.09
C LEU A 251 -7.55 -19.89 11.15
#